data_a624375e72eff72f382ba1f6b53418d1
#
_entry.id   a624375e72eff72f382ba1f6b53418d1
#
_cell.length_a   1.000
_cell.length_b   1.000
_cell.length_c   1.000
_cell.angle_alpha   90.00
_cell.angle_beta   90.00
_cell.angle_gamma   90.00
#
_symmetry.space_group_name_H-M   'P 1'
#
loop_
_entity.id
_entity.type
_entity.pdbx_description
1 polymer ?
#
loop_
_entity_poly.entity_id
_entity_poly.type
_entity_poly.pdbx_seq_one_letter_code
_entity_poly.pdbx_strand_id
1 'polypeptide(L)'
;MKSLVIGSFMVASLLVASSCQKDNMNTENAQYASVLAVSADGTSSVIEANLKSALITTSDLTDSELASLQKMKEEEKLARDVYSVLSQKWGSSVFTNISVAESNHLNAILLLLTSYGSTETSIGEAGIFADAAVQKLYNDLVAKASVSLEEAYKTGALIEEMDIKDLLEALSSTTNENVTLVFENLLKGSRNHLRAFNLQLTTLGIVYTPFYITQTDYNLIVTSPMEKGKQYKMQGKGNGQGNGKGQKGQGNKGSGTCKN
;
A
#
# COMPACT_ATOMS: atom_id res chain seq x y z
N MET A 1 78.58 9.97 6.48
CA MET A 1 77.67 10.28 7.60
C MET A 1 76.29 10.53 7.03
N LYS A 2 75.41 9.55 7.13
CA LYS A 2 74.02 9.66 6.66
C LYS A 2 73.16 9.51 7.90
N SER A 3 72.52 10.63 8.26
CA SER A 3 71.51 10.67 9.35
C SER A 3 70.20 10.02 8.94
N LEU A 4 69.79 9.03 9.70
CA LEU A 4 68.50 8.36 9.56
C LEU A 4 67.47 9.07 10.44
N VAL A 5 66.45 9.67 9.82
CA VAL A 5 65.31 10.28 10.51
C VAL A 5 64.22 9.24 10.65
N ILE A 6 63.96 8.82 11.86
CA ILE A 6 62.88 7.88 12.21
C ILE A 6 61.61 8.73 12.40
N GLY A 7 60.71 8.65 11.45
CA GLY A 7 59.36 9.23 11.57
C GLY A 7 58.45 8.34 12.40
N SER A 8 58.02 8.86 13.54
CA SER A 8 57.05 8.21 14.42
C SER A 8 55.65 8.31 13.83
N PHE A 9 55.09 7.19 13.42
CA PHE A 9 53.70 7.10 12.99
C PHE A 9 52.81 6.95 14.24
N MET A 10 52.07 8.03 14.51
CA MET A 10 51.06 8.05 15.57
C MET A 10 49.77 7.44 14.97
N VAL A 11 49.45 6.20 15.35
CA VAL A 11 48.17 5.58 14.98
C VAL A 11 47.10 6.13 15.90
N ALA A 12 46.29 7.00 15.36
CA ALA A 12 45.06 7.46 16.02
C ALA A 12 43.97 6.37 15.90
N SER A 13 43.78 5.63 17.00
CA SER A 13 42.65 4.69 17.11
C SER A 13 41.33 5.47 17.19
N LEU A 14 40.54 5.50 16.10
CA LEU A 14 39.15 5.92 16.16
C LEU A 14 38.35 4.86 16.92
N LEU A 15 37.98 5.18 18.14
CA LEU A 15 36.94 4.46 18.87
C LEU A 15 35.60 4.81 18.20
N VAL A 16 35.09 3.89 17.37
CA VAL A 16 33.71 3.94 16.91
C VAL A 16 32.83 3.58 18.11
N ALA A 17 32.28 4.60 18.76
CA ALA A 17 31.22 4.40 19.73
C ALA A 17 29.99 3.90 18.95
N SER A 18 29.77 2.58 19.02
CA SER A 18 28.48 2.00 18.59
C SER A 18 27.42 2.51 19.56
N SER A 19 26.76 3.58 19.19
CA SER A 19 25.54 4.04 19.85
C SER A 19 24.46 2.99 19.56
N CYS A 20 24.21 2.10 20.53
CA CYS A 20 22.94 1.39 20.57
C CYS A 20 21.84 2.44 20.75
N GLN A 21 21.30 2.91 19.64
CA GLN A 21 20.04 3.60 19.65
C GLN A 21 19.01 2.55 20.08
N LYS A 22 18.70 2.51 21.38
CA LYS A 22 17.45 1.94 21.84
C LYS A 22 16.38 2.73 21.12
N ASP A 23 15.72 2.08 20.16
CA ASP A 23 14.46 2.53 19.66
C ASP A 23 13.53 2.61 20.88
N ASN A 24 13.42 3.80 21.44
CA ASN A 24 12.32 4.13 22.33
C ASN A 24 11.07 4.01 21.45
N MET A 25 10.46 2.83 21.44
CA MET A 25 9.09 2.66 21.04
C MET A 25 8.28 3.50 22.02
N ASN A 26 8.14 4.79 21.66
CA ASN A 26 7.36 5.74 22.40
C ASN A 26 5.94 5.20 22.46
N THR A 27 5.40 5.01 23.64
CA THR A 27 4.03 4.51 23.86
C THR A 27 2.96 5.40 23.21
N GLU A 28 3.34 6.60 22.75
CA GLU A 28 2.49 7.45 21.89
C GLU A 28 2.24 6.87 20.50
N ASN A 29 3.13 6.02 19.97
CA ASN A 29 2.95 5.39 18.65
C ASN A 29 1.95 4.22 18.65
N ALA A 30 1.49 3.75 19.81
CA ALA A 30 0.46 2.72 19.90
C ALA A 30 -0.93 3.18 19.38
N GLN A 31 -1.10 4.48 19.12
CA GLN A 31 -2.34 5.06 18.61
C GLN A 31 -2.39 5.16 17.07
N TYR A 32 -1.31 4.80 16.39
CA TYR A 32 -1.22 4.90 14.93
C TYR A 32 -1.04 3.52 14.30
N ALA A 33 -1.84 3.22 13.32
CA ALA A 33 -1.72 1.99 12.53
C ALA A 33 -1.49 2.32 11.07
N SER A 34 -0.69 1.51 10.38
CA SER A 34 -0.59 1.58 8.93
C SER A 34 -1.85 0.98 8.31
N VAL A 35 -2.46 1.69 7.39
CA VAL A 35 -3.61 1.19 6.62
C VAL A 35 -3.15 0.35 5.43
N LEU A 36 -1.95 0.59 4.92
CA LEU A 36 -1.37 -0.15 3.81
C LEU A 36 -0.26 -1.09 4.29
N ALA A 37 -0.36 -2.37 3.99
CA ALA A 37 0.73 -3.34 4.10
C ALA A 37 1.54 -3.37 2.81
N VAL A 38 2.86 -3.58 2.92
CA VAL A 38 3.77 -3.74 1.78
C VAL A 38 4.54 -5.03 1.97
N SER A 39 4.49 -5.92 0.99
CA SER A 39 5.19 -7.21 0.99
C SER A 39 6.65 -7.05 0.54
N ALA A 40 7.47 -8.07 0.83
CA ALA A 40 8.88 -8.07 0.44
C ALA A 40 9.10 -8.13 -1.08
N ASP A 41 8.13 -8.64 -1.83
CA ASP A 41 8.10 -8.68 -3.30
C ASP A 41 7.60 -7.37 -3.93
N GLY A 42 7.27 -6.37 -3.09
CA GLY A 42 6.83 -5.06 -3.51
C GLY A 42 5.33 -4.91 -3.72
N THR A 43 4.57 -5.97 -3.57
CA THR A 43 3.12 -5.87 -3.60
C THR A 43 2.58 -5.21 -2.33
N SER A 44 1.38 -4.66 -2.40
CA SER A 44 0.76 -3.95 -1.28
C SER A 44 -0.73 -4.23 -1.20
N SER A 45 -1.28 -4.14 0.01
CA SER A 45 -2.70 -4.32 0.24
C SER A 45 -3.21 -3.44 1.38
N VAL A 46 -4.47 -3.04 1.31
CA VAL A 46 -5.13 -2.30 2.40
C VAL A 46 -5.48 -3.26 3.54
N ILE A 47 -5.11 -2.87 4.76
CA ILE A 47 -5.43 -3.61 5.98
C ILE A 47 -6.81 -3.17 6.47
N GLU A 48 -7.83 -3.96 6.17
CA GLU A 48 -9.24 -3.64 6.45
C GLU A 48 -9.50 -3.25 7.92
N ALA A 49 -8.96 -4.02 8.87
CA ALA A 49 -9.15 -3.75 10.30
C ALA A 49 -8.61 -2.37 10.71
N ASN A 50 -7.45 -1.99 10.16
CA ASN A 50 -6.83 -0.69 10.41
C ASN A 50 -7.60 0.43 9.72
N LEU A 51 -8.04 0.20 8.48
CA LEU A 51 -8.88 1.14 7.75
C LEU A 51 -10.18 1.40 8.52
N LYS A 52 -10.90 0.37 8.93
CA LYS A 52 -12.14 0.50 9.72
C LYS A 52 -11.96 1.31 11.00
N SER A 53 -10.79 1.20 11.64
CA SER A 53 -10.47 1.99 12.83
C SER A 53 -10.08 3.43 12.51
N ALA A 54 -9.65 3.71 11.29
CA ALA A 54 -9.23 5.04 10.83
C ALA A 54 -10.38 5.87 10.26
N LEU A 55 -11.48 5.23 9.81
CA LEU A 55 -12.65 5.95 9.31
C LEU A 55 -13.26 6.82 10.42
N ILE A 56 -13.55 8.06 10.08
CA ILE A 56 -14.17 9.04 10.97
C ILE A 56 -15.60 9.36 10.50
N THR A 57 -16.40 9.95 11.38
CA THR A 57 -17.69 10.50 10.95
C THR A 57 -17.44 11.77 10.15
N THR A 58 -17.81 11.77 8.88
CA THR A 58 -17.68 12.92 7.96
C THR A 58 -19.07 13.29 7.42
N SER A 59 -19.10 14.31 6.55
CA SER A 59 -20.28 14.62 5.74
C SER A 59 -20.65 13.44 4.86
N ASP A 60 -21.92 13.41 4.43
CA ASP A 60 -22.40 12.44 3.44
C ASP A 60 -21.58 12.52 2.13
N LEU A 61 -21.59 11.42 1.40
CA LEU A 61 -21.00 11.41 0.05
C LEU A 61 -21.80 12.30 -0.90
N THR A 62 -21.10 13.06 -1.70
CA THR A 62 -21.70 13.67 -2.90
C THR A 62 -21.98 12.62 -3.98
N ASP A 63 -22.87 12.91 -4.91
CA ASP A 63 -23.14 12.02 -6.06
C ASP A 63 -21.87 11.71 -6.85
N SER A 64 -20.97 12.68 -6.99
CA SER A 64 -19.68 12.51 -7.67
C SER A 64 -18.73 11.56 -6.91
N GLU A 65 -18.67 11.67 -5.60
CA GLU A 65 -17.85 10.78 -4.76
C GLU A 65 -18.41 9.36 -4.77
N LEU A 66 -19.74 9.21 -4.70
CA LEU A 66 -20.39 7.91 -4.83
C LEU A 66 -20.10 7.27 -6.20
N ALA A 67 -20.24 8.05 -7.28
CA ALA A 67 -19.92 7.58 -8.63
C ALA A 67 -18.45 7.14 -8.77
N SER A 68 -17.52 7.91 -8.18
CA SER A 68 -16.10 7.57 -8.18
C SER A 68 -15.82 6.27 -7.41
N LEU A 69 -16.47 6.06 -6.26
CA LEU A 69 -16.35 4.81 -5.49
C LEU A 69 -16.92 3.62 -6.27
N GLN A 70 -18.05 3.78 -6.96
CA GLN A 70 -18.63 2.72 -7.79
C GLN A 70 -17.71 2.38 -8.97
N LYS A 71 -17.13 3.39 -9.62
CA LYS A 71 -16.16 3.19 -10.70
C LYS A 71 -14.93 2.42 -10.18
N MET A 72 -14.30 2.87 -9.12
CA MET A 72 -13.14 2.18 -8.53
C MET A 72 -13.47 0.76 -8.08
N LYS A 73 -14.69 0.51 -7.56
CA LYS A 73 -15.15 -0.86 -7.25
C LYS A 73 -15.07 -1.79 -8.46
N GLU A 74 -15.52 -1.33 -9.62
CA GLU A 74 -15.47 -2.12 -10.87
C GLU A 74 -14.04 -2.29 -11.37
N GLU A 75 -13.17 -1.29 -11.22
CA GLU A 75 -11.77 -1.34 -11.64
C GLU A 75 -10.96 -2.31 -10.79
N GLU A 76 -11.07 -2.24 -9.46
CA GLU A 76 -10.41 -3.20 -8.56
C GLU A 76 -10.90 -4.65 -8.78
N LYS A 77 -12.22 -4.80 -9.07
CA LYS A 77 -12.74 -6.11 -9.46
C LYS A 77 -12.13 -6.60 -10.76
N LEU A 78 -12.03 -5.72 -11.76
CA LEU A 78 -11.46 -6.05 -13.06
C LEU A 78 -10.00 -6.47 -12.92
N ALA A 79 -9.18 -5.70 -12.21
CA ALA A 79 -7.77 -6.00 -11.95
C ALA A 79 -7.62 -7.35 -11.24
N ARG A 80 -8.35 -7.56 -10.14
CA ARG A 80 -8.38 -8.83 -9.41
C ARG A 80 -8.69 -10.02 -10.31
N ASP A 81 -9.74 -9.90 -11.12
CA ASP A 81 -10.25 -11.01 -11.94
C ASP A 81 -9.28 -11.33 -13.08
N VAL A 82 -8.72 -10.31 -13.73
CA VAL A 82 -7.67 -10.48 -14.76
C VAL A 82 -6.45 -11.17 -14.15
N TYR A 83 -5.93 -10.67 -13.03
CA TYR A 83 -4.74 -11.25 -12.40
C TYR A 83 -4.98 -12.67 -11.88
N SER A 84 -6.20 -13.00 -11.44
CA SER A 84 -6.56 -14.37 -11.07
C SER A 84 -6.45 -15.33 -12.27
N VAL A 85 -6.96 -14.94 -13.45
CA VAL A 85 -6.82 -15.72 -14.69
C VAL A 85 -5.35 -15.86 -15.09
N LEU A 86 -4.57 -14.77 -15.01
CA LEU A 86 -3.15 -14.78 -15.42
C LEU A 86 -2.29 -15.59 -14.44
N SER A 87 -2.63 -15.58 -13.14
CA SER A 87 -1.99 -16.43 -12.14
C SER A 87 -2.16 -17.92 -12.48
N GLN A 88 -3.38 -18.33 -12.82
CA GLN A 88 -3.67 -19.71 -13.20
C GLN A 88 -2.97 -20.10 -14.50
N LYS A 89 -2.93 -19.19 -15.48
CA LYS A 89 -2.36 -19.46 -16.80
C LYS A 89 -0.84 -19.53 -16.80
N TRP A 90 -0.19 -18.57 -16.12
CA TRP A 90 1.26 -18.39 -16.20
C TRP A 90 2.03 -18.89 -14.97
N GLY A 91 1.35 -19.14 -13.84
CA GLY A 91 1.99 -19.59 -12.60
C GLY A 91 2.97 -18.58 -11.98
N SER A 92 2.96 -17.33 -12.44
CA SER A 92 3.83 -16.29 -11.92
C SER A 92 3.27 -15.70 -10.63
N SER A 93 4.08 -15.70 -9.57
CA SER A 93 3.66 -15.27 -8.23
C SER A 93 3.22 -13.80 -8.17
N VAL A 94 3.72 -12.94 -9.07
CA VAL A 94 3.31 -11.53 -9.10
C VAL A 94 1.81 -11.39 -9.33
N PHE A 95 1.22 -12.18 -10.24
CA PHE A 95 -0.22 -12.15 -10.48
C PHE A 95 -1.02 -12.67 -9.29
N THR A 96 -0.56 -13.76 -8.64
CA THR A 96 -1.20 -14.28 -7.44
C THR A 96 -1.21 -13.25 -6.32
N ASN A 97 -0.07 -12.64 -6.05
CA ASN A 97 0.11 -11.70 -4.96
C ASN A 97 -0.70 -10.42 -5.18
N ILE A 98 -0.67 -9.88 -6.40
CA ILE A 98 -1.43 -8.67 -6.74
C ILE A 98 -2.93 -8.97 -6.78
N SER A 99 -3.40 -10.10 -7.31
CA SER A 99 -4.83 -10.46 -7.25
C SER A 99 -5.38 -10.49 -5.82
N VAL A 100 -4.58 -10.96 -4.85
CA VAL A 100 -4.93 -10.90 -3.43
C VAL A 100 -4.94 -9.45 -2.93
N ALA A 101 -3.99 -8.63 -3.35
CA ALA A 101 -3.95 -7.22 -3.00
C ALA A 101 -5.18 -6.47 -3.53
N GLU A 102 -5.59 -6.70 -4.79
CA GLU A 102 -6.79 -6.08 -5.38
C GLU A 102 -8.08 -6.54 -4.69
N SER A 103 -8.11 -7.77 -4.19
CA SER A 103 -9.21 -8.22 -3.34
C SER A 103 -9.32 -7.38 -2.06
N ASN A 104 -8.20 -6.99 -1.46
CA ASN A 104 -8.19 -6.13 -0.27
C ASN A 104 -8.53 -4.67 -0.63
N HIS A 105 -8.10 -4.18 -1.78
CA HIS A 105 -8.48 -2.86 -2.30
C HIS A 105 -9.99 -2.78 -2.52
N LEU A 106 -10.56 -3.77 -3.20
CA LEU A 106 -12.01 -3.90 -3.41
C LEU A 106 -12.75 -3.92 -2.07
N ASN A 107 -12.29 -4.70 -1.10
CA ASN A 107 -12.89 -4.76 0.24
C ASN A 107 -12.85 -3.40 0.96
N ALA A 108 -11.78 -2.61 0.77
CA ALA A 108 -11.68 -1.26 1.34
C ALA A 108 -12.76 -0.32 0.77
N ILE A 109 -13.02 -0.40 -0.53
CA ILE A 109 -14.09 0.37 -1.18
C ILE A 109 -15.47 -0.10 -0.70
N LEU A 110 -15.70 -1.41 -0.63
CA LEU A 110 -16.96 -1.98 -0.13
C LEU A 110 -17.23 -1.60 1.32
N LEU A 111 -16.19 -1.58 2.16
CA LEU A 111 -16.29 -1.11 3.54
C LEU A 111 -16.74 0.34 3.59
N LEU A 112 -16.15 1.19 2.73
CA LEU A 112 -16.48 2.60 2.68
C LEU A 112 -17.92 2.80 2.18
N LEU A 113 -18.31 2.18 1.07
CA LEU A 113 -19.69 2.20 0.56
C LEU A 113 -20.69 1.76 1.62
N THR A 114 -20.41 0.65 2.33
CA THR A 114 -21.26 0.15 3.41
C THR A 114 -21.37 1.14 4.57
N SER A 115 -20.27 1.82 4.93
CA SER A 115 -20.27 2.80 6.03
C SER A 115 -21.14 4.02 5.74
N TYR A 116 -21.37 4.31 4.45
CA TYR A 116 -22.27 5.36 3.97
C TYR A 116 -23.68 4.85 3.60
N GLY A 117 -24.01 3.61 3.97
CA GLY A 117 -25.35 3.03 3.76
C GLY A 117 -25.66 2.64 2.33
N SER A 118 -24.68 2.55 1.43
CA SER A 118 -24.90 2.08 0.07
C SER A 118 -25.34 0.62 0.07
N THR A 119 -26.35 0.29 -0.72
CA THR A 119 -26.81 -1.09 -0.97
C THR A 119 -26.13 -1.74 -2.16
N GLU A 120 -25.38 -0.98 -2.96
CA GLU A 120 -24.69 -1.45 -4.17
C GLU A 120 -23.30 -2.00 -3.84
N THR A 121 -23.25 -2.98 -2.95
CA THR A 121 -22.01 -3.62 -2.50
C THR A 121 -21.77 -4.99 -3.12
N SER A 122 -22.63 -5.44 -4.04
CA SER A 122 -22.42 -6.70 -4.77
C SER A 122 -21.25 -6.59 -5.73
N ILE A 123 -20.39 -7.61 -5.74
CA ILE A 123 -19.25 -7.73 -6.66
C ILE A 123 -19.51 -8.68 -7.83
N GLY A 124 -20.66 -9.39 -7.83
CA GLY A 124 -21.00 -10.35 -8.87
C GLY A 124 -20.01 -11.53 -8.98
N GLU A 125 -20.18 -12.32 -10.04
CA GLU A 125 -19.29 -13.45 -10.36
C GLU A 125 -17.96 -12.96 -10.94
N ALA A 126 -16.90 -13.76 -10.77
CA ALA A 126 -15.59 -13.46 -11.35
C ALA A 126 -15.65 -13.43 -12.89
N GLY A 127 -15.08 -12.39 -13.48
CA GLY A 127 -15.05 -12.18 -14.93
C GLY A 127 -16.37 -11.74 -15.55
N ILE A 128 -17.42 -11.48 -14.74
CA ILE A 128 -18.73 -11.01 -15.19
C ILE A 128 -18.97 -9.59 -14.70
N PHE A 129 -19.23 -8.68 -15.61
CA PHE A 129 -19.46 -7.26 -15.37
C PHE A 129 -20.80 -6.82 -15.93
N ALA A 130 -21.55 -6.02 -15.17
CA ALA A 130 -22.85 -5.53 -15.61
C ALA A 130 -22.75 -4.49 -16.73
N ASP A 131 -21.69 -3.65 -16.66
CA ASP A 131 -21.39 -2.68 -17.72
C ASP A 131 -20.73 -3.38 -18.91
N ALA A 132 -21.34 -3.24 -20.10
CA ALA A 132 -20.87 -3.89 -21.32
C ALA A 132 -19.48 -3.39 -21.78
N ALA A 133 -19.12 -2.13 -21.47
CA ALA A 133 -17.80 -1.60 -21.81
C ALA A 133 -16.72 -2.19 -20.88
N VAL A 134 -17.00 -2.33 -19.59
CA VAL A 134 -16.11 -2.99 -18.63
C VAL A 134 -15.98 -4.47 -18.97
N GLN A 135 -17.08 -5.17 -19.32
CA GLN A 135 -17.02 -6.56 -19.76
C GLN A 135 -16.15 -6.73 -21.00
N LYS A 136 -16.30 -5.82 -21.97
CA LYS A 136 -15.45 -5.83 -23.16
C LYS A 136 -13.98 -5.60 -22.83
N LEU A 137 -13.69 -4.62 -21.98
CA LEU A 137 -12.33 -4.33 -21.53
C LEU A 137 -11.71 -5.55 -20.84
N TYR A 138 -12.42 -6.21 -19.93
CA TYR A 138 -11.98 -7.45 -19.30
C TYR A 138 -11.62 -8.52 -20.31
N ASN A 139 -12.50 -8.77 -21.28
CA ASN A 139 -12.28 -9.78 -22.31
C ASN A 139 -11.03 -9.45 -23.17
N ASP A 140 -10.87 -8.19 -23.56
CA ASP A 140 -9.73 -7.73 -24.36
C ASP A 140 -8.40 -7.85 -23.59
N LEU A 141 -8.39 -7.48 -22.32
CA LEU A 141 -7.20 -7.58 -21.45
C LEU A 141 -6.79 -9.04 -21.23
N VAL A 142 -7.75 -9.92 -20.95
CA VAL A 142 -7.47 -11.36 -20.80
C VAL A 142 -6.97 -11.98 -22.11
N ALA A 143 -7.61 -11.64 -23.23
CA ALA A 143 -7.19 -12.13 -24.54
C ALA A 143 -5.75 -11.70 -24.86
N LYS A 144 -5.43 -10.40 -24.70
CA LYS A 144 -4.10 -9.84 -24.93
C LYS A 144 -3.06 -10.48 -24.00
N ALA A 145 -3.32 -10.54 -22.72
CA ALA A 145 -2.42 -11.09 -21.71
C ALA A 145 -2.23 -12.62 -21.81
N SER A 146 -3.11 -13.29 -22.56
CA SER A 146 -3.04 -14.73 -22.79
C SER A 146 -2.09 -15.14 -23.93
N VAL A 147 -1.52 -14.19 -24.67
CA VAL A 147 -0.64 -14.45 -25.82
C VAL A 147 0.75 -14.89 -25.38
N SER A 148 1.33 -14.20 -24.40
CA SER A 148 2.65 -14.51 -23.84
C SER A 148 2.79 -13.96 -22.41
N LEU A 149 3.79 -14.45 -21.67
CA LEU A 149 4.12 -13.94 -20.34
C LEU A 149 4.55 -12.46 -20.40
N GLU A 150 5.24 -12.04 -21.46
CA GLU A 150 5.58 -10.65 -21.72
C GLU A 150 4.31 -9.78 -21.85
N GLU A 151 3.36 -10.20 -22.70
CA GLU A 151 2.08 -9.46 -22.84
C GLU A 151 1.25 -9.48 -21.56
N ALA A 152 1.34 -10.54 -20.76
CA ALA A 152 0.70 -10.58 -19.45
C ALA A 152 1.26 -9.52 -18.50
N TYR A 153 2.59 -9.38 -18.40
CA TYR A 153 3.20 -8.34 -17.56
C TYR A 153 2.95 -6.93 -18.09
N LYS A 154 2.95 -6.73 -19.43
CA LYS A 154 2.56 -5.43 -20.03
C LYS A 154 1.10 -5.09 -19.74
N THR A 155 0.23 -6.07 -19.77
CA THR A 155 -1.20 -5.88 -19.43
C THR A 155 -1.36 -5.55 -17.95
N GLY A 156 -0.59 -6.19 -17.06
CA GLY A 156 -0.55 -5.82 -15.66
C GLY A 156 -0.14 -4.36 -15.47
N ALA A 157 0.98 -3.94 -16.06
CA ALA A 157 1.42 -2.55 -16.00
C ALA A 157 0.36 -1.57 -16.54
N LEU A 158 -0.34 -1.93 -17.62
CA LEU A 158 -1.40 -1.12 -18.23
C LEU A 158 -2.60 -0.94 -17.29
N ILE A 159 -3.01 -1.98 -16.57
CA ILE A 159 -4.11 -1.91 -15.60
C ILE A 159 -3.72 -0.96 -14.46
N GLU A 160 -2.51 -1.11 -13.90
CA GLU A 160 -2.05 -0.23 -12.83
C GLU A 160 -1.98 1.26 -13.25
N GLU A 161 -1.64 1.51 -14.53
CA GLU A 161 -1.69 2.88 -15.04
C GLU A 161 -3.11 3.44 -15.11
N MET A 162 -4.08 2.62 -15.48
CA MET A 162 -5.50 3.03 -15.48
C MET A 162 -5.92 3.41 -14.07
N ASP A 163 -5.67 2.54 -13.09
CA ASP A 163 -6.02 2.76 -11.69
C ASP A 163 -5.33 4.01 -11.13
N ILE A 164 -4.03 4.20 -11.41
CA ILE A 164 -3.28 5.39 -10.99
C ILE A 164 -3.92 6.66 -11.56
N LYS A 165 -4.22 6.67 -12.86
CA LYS A 165 -4.82 7.84 -13.52
C LYS A 165 -6.19 8.15 -12.91
N ASP A 166 -7.04 7.16 -12.78
CA ASP A 166 -8.43 7.35 -12.36
C ASP A 166 -8.54 7.69 -10.87
N LEU A 167 -7.64 7.13 -10.03
CA LEU A 167 -7.51 7.53 -8.62
C LEU A 167 -7.00 8.97 -8.46
N LEU A 168 -6.04 9.42 -9.27
CA LEU A 168 -5.57 10.81 -9.25
C LEU A 168 -6.69 11.78 -9.66
N GLU A 169 -7.48 11.42 -10.66
CA GLU A 169 -8.63 12.19 -11.12
C GLU A 169 -9.70 12.29 -10.02
N ALA A 170 -10.06 11.17 -9.39
CA ALA A 170 -11.01 11.13 -8.30
C ALA A 170 -10.53 11.93 -7.07
N LEU A 171 -9.26 11.80 -6.69
CA LEU A 171 -8.66 12.57 -5.60
C LEU A 171 -8.65 14.08 -5.84
N SER A 172 -8.59 14.52 -7.12
CA SER A 172 -8.61 15.94 -7.45
C SER A 172 -9.95 16.62 -7.18
N SER A 173 -11.03 15.85 -7.10
CA SER A 173 -12.41 16.32 -6.97
C SER A 173 -13.08 15.94 -5.64
N THR A 174 -12.51 15.03 -4.86
CA THR A 174 -13.09 14.67 -3.55
C THR A 174 -12.68 15.62 -2.44
N THR A 175 -13.62 15.90 -1.55
CA THR A 175 -13.39 16.63 -0.30
C THR A 175 -13.67 15.78 0.94
N ASN A 176 -14.20 14.58 0.76
CA ASN A 176 -14.51 13.65 1.84
C ASN A 176 -13.22 12.97 2.33
N GLU A 177 -12.92 13.14 3.62
CA GLU A 177 -11.67 12.64 4.22
C GLU A 177 -11.56 11.11 4.19
N ASN A 178 -12.68 10.39 4.33
CA ASN A 178 -12.69 8.93 4.25
C ASN A 178 -12.42 8.43 2.82
N VAL A 179 -13.01 9.09 1.81
CA VAL A 179 -12.74 8.80 0.40
C VAL A 179 -11.27 9.08 0.07
N THR A 180 -10.77 10.25 0.50
CA THR A 180 -9.35 10.62 0.35
C THR A 180 -8.43 9.57 1.00
N LEU A 181 -8.76 9.13 2.21
CA LEU A 181 -7.98 8.11 2.92
C LEU A 181 -7.89 6.80 2.12
N VAL A 182 -9.04 6.30 1.65
CA VAL A 182 -9.08 5.05 0.87
C VAL A 182 -8.31 5.23 -0.44
N PHE A 183 -8.66 6.23 -1.24
CA PHE A 183 -8.06 6.43 -2.56
C PHE A 183 -6.55 6.70 -2.52
N GLU A 184 -6.05 7.45 -1.52
CA GLU A 184 -4.60 7.63 -1.34
C GLU A 184 -3.87 6.31 -1.03
N ASN A 185 -4.50 5.37 -0.32
CA ASN A 185 -3.88 4.08 -0.04
C ASN A 185 -3.97 3.15 -1.25
N LEU A 186 -5.08 3.13 -1.98
CA LEU A 186 -5.19 2.41 -3.24
C LEU A 186 -4.13 2.92 -4.25
N LEU A 187 -4.05 4.23 -4.44
CA LEU A 187 -3.07 4.87 -5.34
C LEU A 187 -1.61 4.48 -5.01
N LYS A 188 -1.25 4.36 -3.73
CA LYS A 188 0.07 3.84 -3.33
C LYS A 188 0.21 2.35 -3.65
N GLY A 189 -0.87 1.59 -3.49
CA GLY A 189 -0.95 0.19 -3.87
C GLY A 189 -0.66 0.00 -5.34
N SER A 190 -1.43 0.65 -6.22
CA SER A 190 -1.28 0.57 -7.68
C SER A 190 0.11 1.01 -8.14
N ARG A 191 0.70 2.08 -7.53
CA ARG A 191 2.09 2.44 -7.83
C ARG A 191 3.11 1.38 -7.40
N ASN A 192 2.88 0.67 -6.30
CA ASN A 192 3.73 -0.45 -5.89
C ASN A 192 3.57 -1.66 -6.82
N HIS A 193 2.35 -1.95 -7.26
CA HIS A 193 2.07 -3.00 -8.24
C HIS A 193 2.72 -2.69 -9.60
N LEU A 194 2.66 -1.43 -10.06
CA LEU A 194 3.36 -0.99 -11.27
C LEU A 194 4.88 -1.22 -11.18
N ARG A 195 5.48 -0.95 -9.99
CA ARG A 195 6.91 -1.28 -9.74
C ARG A 195 7.17 -2.78 -9.85
N ALA A 196 6.27 -3.61 -9.32
CA ALA A 196 6.40 -5.06 -9.38
C ALA A 196 6.31 -5.56 -10.84
N PHE A 197 5.37 -5.07 -11.64
CA PHE A 197 5.30 -5.42 -13.07
C PHE A 197 6.50 -4.90 -13.85
N ASN A 198 6.97 -3.67 -13.59
CA ASN A 198 8.18 -3.15 -14.21
C ASN A 198 9.40 -4.02 -13.90
N LEU A 199 9.52 -4.53 -12.66
CA LEU A 199 10.61 -5.45 -12.29
C LEU A 199 10.55 -6.74 -13.13
N GLN A 200 9.37 -7.31 -13.35
CA GLN A 200 9.23 -8.51 -14.20
C GLN A 200 9.62 -8.22 -15.64
N LEU A 201 9.15 -7.09 -16.19
CA LEU A 201 9.48 -6.68 -17.56
C LEU A 201 10.98 -6.43 -17.74
N THR A 202 11.60 -5.70 -16.84
CA THR A 202 13.04 -5.43 -16.88
C THR A 202 13.88 -6.70 -16.72
N THR A 203 13.42 -7.67 -15.93
CA THR A 203 14.08 -8.99 -15.80
C THR A 203 14.05 -9.76 -17.12
N LEU A 204 13.02 -9.56 -17.96
CA LEU A 204 12.94 -10.10 -19.31
C LEU A 204 13.69 -9.26 -20.34
N GLY A 205 14.32 -8.14 -19.94
CA GLY A 205 14.97 -7.20 -20.87
C GLY A 205 13.99 -6.33 -21.67
N ILE A 206 12.74 -6.23 -21.22
CA ILE A 206 11.67 -5.49 -21.91
C ILE A 206 11.61 -4.06 -21.37
N VAL A 207 11.61 -3.09 -22.29
CA VAL A 207 11.32 -1.69 -21.98
C VAL A 207 9.83 -1.46 -22.19
N TYR A 208 9.16 -1.01 -21.14
CA TYR A 208 7.74 -0.67 -21.18
C TYR A 208 7.54 0.80 -21.52
N THR A 209 6.56 1.07 -22.38
CA THR A 209 6.12 2.44 -22.71
C THR A 209 4.73 2.64 -22.15
N PRO A 210 4.54 3.57 -21.22
CA PRO A 210 3.25 3.81 -20.60
C PRO A 210 2.23 4.39 -21.59
N PHE A 211 0.95 4.11 -21.34
CA PHE A 211 -0.15 4.53 -22.20
C PHE A 211 -1.07 5.56 -21.51
N TYR A 212 -1.39 5.38 -20.23
CA TYR A 212 -2.35 6.23 -19.51
C TYR A 212 -1.68 7.34 -18.67
N ILE A 213 -0.43 7.15 -18.28
CA ILE A 213 0.36 8.15 -17.58
C ILE A 213 1.53 8.63 -18.44
N THR A 214 2.14 9.75 -18.10
CA THR A 214 3.29 10.23 -18.87
C THR A 214 4.53 9.37 -18.62
N GLN A 215 5.45 9.32 -19.59
CA GLN A 215 6.73 8.63 -19.40
C GLN A 215 7.51 9.17 -18.20
N THR A 216 7.36 10.46 -17.91
CA THR A 216 8.01 11.12 -16.77
C THR A 216 7.43 10.57 -15.46
N ASP A 217 6.11 10.48 -15.33
CA ASP A 217 5.45 9.96 -14.13
C ASP A 217 5.75 8.48 -13.93
N TYR A 218 5.68 7.70 -15.01
CA TYR A 218 6.08 6.30 -14.99
C TYR A 218 7.51 6.12 -14.45
N ASN A 219 8.47 6.87 -15.01
CA ASN A 219 9.86 6.79 -14.59
C ASN A 219 10.03 7.18 -13.11
N LEU A 220 9.34 8.24 -12.65
CA LEU A 220 9.36 8.64 -11.25
C LEU A 220 8.82 7.52 -10.34
N ILE A 221 7.74 6.88 -10.75
CA ILE A 221 7.15 5.77 -9.98
C ILE A 221 8.14 4.61 -9.90
N VAL A 222 8.58 4.07 -11.04
CA VAL A 222 9.34 2.80 -11.07
C VAL A 222 10.77 2.92 -10.54
N THR A 223 11.33 4.14 -10.47
CA THR A 223 12.66 4.39 -9.91
C THR A 223 12.63 4.81 -8.44
N SER A 224 11.44 5.14 -7.89
CA SER A 224 11.29 5.49 -6.48
C SER A 224 11.12 4.25 -5.58
N PRO A 225 11.45 4.35 -4.28
CA PRO A 225 11.24 3.27 -3.34
C PRO A 225 9.76 2.89 -3.20
N MET A 226 9.49 1.66 -2.73
CA MET A 226 8.16 1.20 -2.36
C MET A 226 7.51 2.15 -1.35
N GLU A 227 6.24 2.47 -1.61
CA GLU A 227 5.47 3.38 -0.78
C GLU A 227 4.79 2.63 0.36
N LYS A 228 4.98 3.15 1.58
CA LYS A 228 4.32 2.65 2.78
C LYS A 228 3.04 3.44 3.04
N GLY A 229 2.06 2.81 3.70
CA GLY A 229 0.83 3.46 4.09
C GLY A 229 1.07 4.60 5.09
N LYS A 230 0.18 5.60 5.10
CA LYS A 230 0.14 6.60 6.17
C LYS A 230 -0.26 5.90 7.47
N GLN A 231 0.32 6.36 8.58
CA GLN A 231 -0.14 5.97 9.91
C GLN A 231 -1.29 6.89 10.31
N TYR A 232 -2.38 6.30 10.79
CA TYR A 232 -3.54 7.02 11.27
C TYR A 232 -3.73 6.77 12.76
N LYS A 233 -4.15 7.83 13.49
CA LYS A 233 -4.45 7.72 14.90
C LYS A 233 -5.71 6.86 15.06
N MET A 234 -5.56 5.71 15.71
CA MET A 234 -6.71 4.86 16.03
C MET A 234 -7.63 5.62 16.99
N GLN A 235 -8.93 5.70 16.68
CA GLN A 235 -9.91 6.20 17.62
C GLN A 235 -10.03 5.20 18.78
N GLY A 236 -9.42 5.55 19.91
CA GLY A 236 -9.54 4.75 21.13
C GLY A 236 -11.00 4.72 21.57
N LYS A 237 -11.62 3.54 21.60
CA LYS A 237 -12.83 3.33 22.39
C LYS A 237 -12.47 3.56 23.86
N GLY A 238 -12.63 4.79 24.32
CA GLY A 238 -12.57 5.12 25.73
C GLY A 238 -13.80 4.53 26.45
N ASN A 239 -13.73 3.28 26.86
CA ASN A 239 -14.54 2.73 27.93
C ASN A 239 -13.62 2.35 29.06
N GLY A 240 -13.49 3.24 30.01
CA GLY A 240 -12.70 3.04 31.20
C GLY A 240 -13.14 3.95 32.31
N GLN A 241 -14.36 3.78 32.77
CA GLN A 241 -14.77 4.24 34.11
C GLN A 241 -14.03 3.37 35.12
N GLY A 242 -12.88 3.83 35.54
CA GLY A 242 -12.06 3.20 36.58
C GLY A 242 -11.95 4.16 37.78
N ASN A 243 -12.92 4.12 38.69
CA ASN A 243 -12.85 4.70 39.99
C ASN A 243 -11.87 3.86 40.84
N GLY A 244 -10.68 4.36 41.11
CA GLY A 244 -9.66 3.71 41.92
C GLY A 244 -9.01 4.70 42.86
N LYS A 245 -9.55 4.80 44.07
CA LYS A 245 -8.95 5.52 45.22
C LYS A 245 -7.56 4.94 45.51
N GLY A 246 -6.67 5.86 45.84
CA GLY A 246 -5.29 5.62 46.11
C GLY A 246 -4.97 4.71 47.28
N GLN A 247 -3.72 4.26 47.27
CA GLN A 247 -2.98 3.97 48.49
C GLN A 247 -1.51 4.26 48.23
N LYS A 248 -1.00 5.17 49.08
CA LYS A 248 0.43 5.47 49.19
C LYS A 248 1.15 4.25 49.76
N GLY A 249 2.16 3.78 49.08
CA GLY A 249 3.12 2.81 49.60
C GLY A 249 4.55 3.35 49.43
N GLN A 250 5.20 3.54 50.57
CA GLN A 250 6.57 4.00 50.75
C GLN A 250 7.60 2.91 50.37
N GLY A 251 8.66 3.36 49.69
CA GLY A 251 10.03 2.92 49.97
C GLY A 251 10.46 1.55 49.49
N ASN A 252 11.43 1.48 48.61
CA ASN A 252 12.77 1.01 49.05
C ASN A 252 13.79 1.22 47.93
N LYS A 253 14.96 1.75 48.33
CA LYS A 253 16.17 1.86 47.51
C LYS A 253 16.80 0.48 47.39
N GLY A 254 17.05 0.01 46.20
CA GLY A 254 17.85 -1.16 45.91
C GLY A 254 18.93 -0.82 44.91
N SER A 255 20.15 -0.64 45.42
CA SER A 255 21.42 -0.59 44.70
C SER A 255 21.70 -1.97 44.09
N GLY A 256 21.92 -2.03 42.79
CA GLY A 256 22.35 -3.24 42.07
C GLY A 256 23.48 -2.92 41.12
N THR A 257 24.67 -3.24 41.55
CA THR A 257 25.92 -3.22 40.82
C THR A 257 25.90 -4.18 39.65
N CYS A 258 26.31 -3.70 38.46
CA CYS A 258 26.75 -4.53 37.37
C CYS A 258 28.10 -5.17 37.67
N LYS A 259 28.20 -6.48 37.52
CA LYS A 259 29.47 -7.22 37.41
C LYS A 259 29.52 -7.90 36.04
N ASN A 260 30.61 -7.63 35.37
CA ASN A 260 31.29 -8.30 34.25
C ASN A 260 30.45 -8.87 33.10
#